data_d5fd398995c9642f7498488473a332c2
#
_entry.id   d5fd398995c9642f7498488473a332c2
#
_cell.length_a   1.000
_cell.length_b   1.000
_cell.length_c   1.000
_cell.angle_alpha   90.00
_cell.angle_beta   90.00
_cell.angle_gamma   90.00
#
_symmetry.space_group_name_H-M   'P 1'
#
loop_
_entity.id
_entity.type
_entity.pdbx_description
1 polymer ?
#
loop_
_entity_poly.entity_id
_entity_poly.type
_entity_poly.pdbx_seq_one_letter_code
_entity_poly.pdbx_strand_id
1 'polypeptide(L)'
;MVPNALFLHEQVLKFMDYDCLTAEAVCFLMRLISVPSTSRNEAEAADVVCEFIRNKGYEPHRKGNNVWCICDGFDESKPNLLMNSHIDTVKPVDGWTYDPFVPMESDGRIYGLGSNDAGASVVSLFEAFTVLTERNQPYNLIFLASCEEEVSGRDGIESVLPLLPRITLGVVGEPTGMNPAIAEKGLMVLDVTSHGKAGHAARNEGENAIYKALDDICWFKDFKFPKVSPLLGPVKTTVTVINAGTQHNVIPDKCVFTVDVRTNECYTNHEIFDEVVRNVKSEVKARSFRLNSSSVSPDHPIVRKAVEMGLEPFGSPTLSDQALMDFPSVKIGPGSSSRSHTADEFICVDEIAGAINLYVRLLDGLDLQG
;
A
#
# COMPACT_ATOMS: atom_id res chain seq x y z
N MET A 1 27.45 -34.49 -25.39
CA MET A 1 26.08 -34.12 -25.03
C MET A 1 26.20 -33.18 -23.82
N VAL A 2 26.00 -31.89 -24.03
CA VAL A 2 26.01 -30.89 -22.94
C VAL A 2 24.63 -30.99 -22.25
N PRO A 3 24.56 -31.17 -20.92
CA PRO A 3 23.27 -31.15 -20.22
C PRO A 3 22.55 -29.83 -20.46
N ASN A 4 21.26 -29.93 -20.77
CA ASN A 4 20.39 -28.82 -21.09
C ASN A 4 20.39 -27.84 -19.92
N ALA A 5 20.64 -26.54 -20.15
CA ALA A 5 20.67 -25.49 -19.11
C ALA A 5 19.38 -25.46 -18.28
N LEU A 6 18.21 -25.81 -18.86
CA LEU A 6 16.96 -26.00 -18.14
C LEU A 6 17.02 -27.07 -17.05
N PHE A 7 17.72 -28.19 -17.32
CA PHE A 7 17.85 -29.32 -16.37
C PHE A 7 18.75 -28.97 -15.17
N LEU A 8 19.77 -28.16 -15.40
CA LEU A 8 20.62 -27.60 -14.35
C LEU A 8 19.87 -26.54 -13.50
N HIS A 9 19.01 -25.74 -14.13
CA HIS A 9 18.20 -24.75 -13.43
C HIS A 9 17.15 -25.40 -12.52
N GLU A 10 16.48 -26.48 -12.97
CA GLU A 10 15.57 -27.27 -12.14
C GLU A 10 16.30 -28.03 -11.01
N GLN A 11 17.56 -28.45 -11.21
CA GLN A 11 18.33 -29.11 -10.16
C GLN A 11 18.84 -28.13 -9.09
N VAL A 12 19.20 -26.91 -9.44
CA VAL A 12 19.59 -25.87 -8.45
C VAL A 12 18.38 -25.44 -7.60
N LEU A 13 17.17 -25.40 -8.20
CA LEU A 13 15.92 -25.17 -7.46
C LEU A 13 15.59 -26.31 -6.47
N LYS A 14 16.10 -27.54 -6.69
CA LYS A 14 15.92 -28.71 -5.80
C LYS A 14 16.81 -28.70 -4.54
N PHE A 15 17.80 -27.81 -4.44
CA PHE A 15 18.68 -27.72 -3.27
C PHE A 15 18.34 -26.51 -2.34
N MET A 16 17.34 -25.69 -2.67
CA MET A 16 16.85 -24.68 -1.75
C MET A 16 15.90 -25.32 -0.75
N ASP A 17 16.26 -25.25 0.50
CA ASP A 17 15.41 -25.70 1.61
C ASP A 17 14.35 -24.64 1.89
N TYR A 18 13.26 -24.64 1.11
CA TYR A 18 12.14 -23.76 1.30
C TYR A 18 11.47 -23.93 2.68
N ASP A 19 11.60 -25.11 3.29
CA ASP A 19 11.09 -25.35 4.63
C ASP A 19 11.90 -24.54 5.66
N CYS A 20 13.23 -24.47 5.49
CA CYS A 20 14.10 -23.63 6.31
C CYS A 20 13.77 -22.14 6.13
N LEU A 21 13.65 -21.65 4.90
CA LEU A 21 13.28 -20.26 4.60
C LEU A 21 11.91 -19.89 5.20
N THR A 22 10.94 -20.80 5.11
CA THR A 22 9.62 -20.62 5.70
C THR A 22 9.70 -20.53 7.22
N ALA A 23 10.47 -21.41 7.86
CA ALA A 23 10.67 -21.38 9.32
C ALA A 23 11.33 -20.08 9.79
N GLU A 24 12.32 -19.58 9.05
CA GLU A 24 12.96 -18.28 9.34
C GLU A 24 12.00 -17.11 9.15
N ALA A 25 11.21 -17.10 8.07
CA ALA A 25 10.17 -16.10 7.82
C ALA A 25 9.12 -16.10 8.94
N VAL A 26 8.67 -17.28 9.38
CA VAL A 26 7.73 -17.43 10.51
C VAL A 26 8.34 -16.89 11.80
N CYS A 27 9.58 -17.23 12.10
CA CYS A 27 10.30 -16.72 13.27
C CYS A 27 10.38 -15.17 13.24
N PHE A 28 10.71 -14.61 12.08
CA PHE A 28 10.75 -13.17 11.87
C PHE A 28 9.38 -12.52 12.06
N LEU A 29 8.32 -13.09 11.48
CA LEU A 29 6.95 -12.61 11.63
C LEU A 29 6.50 -12.62 13.09
N MET A 30 6.70 -13.73 13.81
CA MET A 30 6.36 -13.84 15.23
C MET A 30 7.12 -12.80 16.08
N ARG A 31 8.36 -12.51 15.71
CA ARG A 31 9.13 -11.48 16.37
C ARG A 31 8.59 -10.08 16.09
N LEU A 32 8.16 -9.77 14.85
CA LEU A 32 7.50 -8.51 14.51
C LEU A 32 6.19 -8.33 15.27
N ILE A 33 5.31 -9.34 15.28
CA ILE A 33 4.03 -9.31 16.02
C ILE A 33 4.26 -9.04 17.52
N SER A 34 5.32 -9.61 18.12
CA SER A 34 5.60 -9.45 19.55
C SER A 34 6.00 -8.03 19.96
N VAL A 35 6.21 -7.14 18.99
CA VAL A 35 6.61 -5.75 19.21
C VAL A 35 5.52 -4.84 18.69
N PRO A 36 4.77 -4.12 19.56
CA PRO A 36 3.75 -3.17 19.13
C PRO A 36 4.32 -2.12 18.17
N SER A 37 3.75 -2.02 16.97
CA SER A 37 4.25 -1.15 15.90
C SER A 37 3.14 -0.31 15.27
N THR A 38 2.21 0.22 16.08
CA THR A 38 1.20 1.13 15.53
C THR A 38 1.85 2.33 14.87
N SER A 39 1.28 2.82 13.75
CA SER A 39 1.85 3.92 12.96
C SER A 39 2.40 5.06 13.82
N ARG A 40 3.64 5.46 13.54
CA ARG A 40 4.49 6.41 14.27
C ARG A 40 5.13 5.89 15.58
N ASN A 41 4.94 4.61 15.90
CA ASN A 41 5.53 3.95 17.08
C ASN A 41 6.28 2.67 16.71
N GLU A 42 6.90 2.62 15.53
CA GLU A 42 7.50 1.41 14.94
C GLU A 42 9.00 1.23 15.30
N ALA A 43 9.53 2.04 16.24
CA ALA A 43 10.97 2.08 16.49
C ALA A 43 11.56 0.70 16.87
N GLU A 44 10.87 -0.07 17.71
CA GLU A 44 11.30 -1.40 18.13
C GLU A 44 11.15 -2.43 17.00
N ALA A 45 10.09 -2.33 16.18
CA ALA A 45 9.93 -3.17 15.00
C ALA A 45 11.03 -2.91 13.96
N ALA A 46 11.41 -1.65 13.75
CA ALA A 46 12.55 -1.29 12.91
C ALA A 46 13.88 -1.86 13.44
N ASP A 47 14.07 -1.93 14.77
CA ASP A 47 15.23 -2.58 15.39
C ASP A 47 15.24 -4.09 15.09
N VAL A 48 14.09 -4.75 15.16
CA VAL A 48 13.93 -6.17 14.78
C VAL A 48 14.29 -6.39 13.31
N VAL A 49 13.81 -5.54 12.39
CA VAL A 49 14.15 -5.63 10.97
C VAL A 49 15.67 -5.46 10.76
N CYS A 50 16.30 -4.48 11.42
CA CYS A 50 17.75 -4.30 11.36
C CYS A 50 18.51 -5.53 11.84
N GLU A 51 18.05 -6.18 12.90
CA GLU A 51 18.66 -7.41 13.42
C GLU A 51 18.59 -8.55 12.40
N PHE A 52 17.41 -8.78 11.80
CA PHE A 52 17.24 -9.84 10.79
C PHE A 52 18.07 -9.59 9.54
N ILE A 53 18.14 -8.35 9.05
CA ILE A 53 18.99 -7.98 7.92
C ILE A 53 20.46 -8.31 8.21
N ARG A 54 20.98 -7.93 9.40
CA ARG A 54 22.37 -8.24 9.81
C ARG A 54 22.64 -9.74 9.93
N ASN A 55 21.68 -10.48 10.49
CA ASN A 55 21.82 -11.93 10.66
C ASN A 55 21.91 -12.67 9.32
N LYS A 56 21.33 -12.10 8.25
CA LYS A 56 21.48 -12.60 6.88
C LYS A 56 22.74 -12.07 6.16
N GLY A 57 23.57 -11.27 6.82
CA GLY A 57 24.83 -10.77 6.31
C GLY A 57 24.76 -9.45 5.54
N TYR A 58 23.60 -8.80 5.49
CA TYR A 58 23.45 -7.53 4.79
C TYR A 58 23.61 -6.33 5.75
N GLU A 59 24.02 -5.17 5.21
CA GLU A 59 24.11 -3.92 5.97
C GLU A 59 22.76 -3.18 5.97
N PRO A 60 22.09 -3.03 7.14
CA PRO A 60 20.85 -2.27 7.22
C PRO A 60 21.13 -0.77 7.24
N HIS A 61 20.42 -0.04 6.41
CA HIS A 61 20.30 1.41 6.47
C HIS A 61 18.99 1.77 7.17
N ARG A 62 18.96 2.92 7.86
CA ARG A 62 17.77 3.36 8.57
C ARG A 62 17.54 4.86 8.43
N LYS A 63 16.27 5.26 8.23
CA LYS A 63 15.81 6.64 8.36
C LYS A 63 14.48 6.67 9.11
N GLY A 64 14.48 7.29 10.30
CA GLY A 64 13.33 7.16 11.21
C GLY A 64 13.08 5.69 11.54
N ASN A 65 11.90 5.19 11.21
CA ASN A 65 11.53 3.79 11.39
C ASN A 65 11.53 2.98 10.07
N ASN A 66 11.88 3.60 8.95
CA ASN A 66 12.11 2.88 7.70
C ASN A 66 13.49 2.21 7.73
N VAL A 67 13.55 0.95 7.30
CA VAL A 67 14.78 0.15 7.25
C VAL A 67 14.93 -0.47 5.87
N TRP A 68 16.13 -0.36 5.27
CA TRP A 68 16.39 -0.97 3.97
C TRP A 68 17.78 -1.57 3.88
N CYS A 69 17.96 -2.48 2.95
CA CYS A 69 19.27 -2.96 2.53
C CYS A 69 19.34 -3.08 1.00
N ILE A 70 20.57 -3.12 0.50
CA ILE A 70 20.87 -3.25 -0.92
C ILE A 70 21.68 -4.55 -1.10
N CYS A 71 21.48 -5.24 -2.21
CA CYS A 71 22.25 -6.46 -2.53
C CYS A 71 23.74 -6.15 -2.63
N ASP A 72 24.57 -7.14 -2.28
CA ASP A 72 25.99 -7.09 -2.50
C ASP A 72 26.31 -6.99 -3.99
N GLY A 73 27.44 -6.34 -4.32
CA GLY A 73 27.86 -6.18 -5.71
C GLY A 73 26.95 -5.27 -6.54
N PHE A 74 26.38 -4.24 -5.93
CA PHE A 74 25.61 -3.21 -6.63
C PHE A 74 26.33 -2.69 -7.86
N ASP A 75 25.65 -2.67 -9.01
CA ASP A 75 26.18 -2.26 -10.32
C ASP A 75 25.36 -1.08 -10.84
N GLU A 76 25.98 0.11 -10.91
CA GLU A 76 25.32 1.35 -11.37
C GLU A 76 24.78 1.26 -12.81
N SER A 77 25.26 0.30 -13.62
CA SER A 77 24.77 0.09 -14.99
C SER A 77 23.48 -0.71 -15.08
N LYS A 78 23.11 -1.39 -13.99
CA LYS A 78 21.89 -2.21 -13.94
C LYS A 78 20.67 -1.40 -13.45
N PRO A 79 19.46 -1.74 -13.92
CA PRO A 79 18.22 -1.20 -13.34
C PRO A 79 18.02 -1.70 -11.90
N ASN A 80 17.19 -0.99 -11.13
CA ASN A 80 16.96 -1.31 -9.72
C ASN A 80 15.53 -1.78 -9.47
N LEU A 81 15.39 -2.91 -8.77
CA LEU A 81 14.14 -3.47 -8.27
C LEU A 81 14.00 -3.15 -6.78
N LEU A 82 12.92 -2.45 -6.41
CA LEU A 82 12.54 -2.22 -5.03
C LEU A 82 11.52 -3.29 -4.58
N MET A 83 11.81 -3.98 -3.49
CA MET A 83 10.91 -4.90 -2.79
C MET A 83 10.50 -4.25 -1.48
N ASN A 84 9.29 -3.69 -1.40
CA ASN A 84 8.80 -2.89 -0.28
C ASN A 84 7.60 -3.55 0.40
N SER A 85 7.52 -3.46 1.73
CA SER A 85 6.30 -3.68 2.50
C SER A 85 6.38 -2.93 3.82
N HIS A 86 5.24 -2.62 4.47
CA HIS A 86 5.21 -1.83 5.69
C HIS A 86 5.29 -2.68 6.96
N ILE A 87 5.83 -2.09 8.04
CA ILE A 87 5.95 -2.71 9.36
C ILE A 87 5.02 -2.10 10.40
N ASP A 88 4.36 -1.00 10.07
CA ASP A 88 3.36 -0.43 10.95
C ASP A 88 2.02 -1.16 10.86
N THR A 89 1.24 -1.00 11.91
CA THR A 89 -0.10 -1.56 12.02
C THR A 89 -1.10 -0.48 12.44
N VAL A 90 -2.39 -0.73 12.18
CA VAL A 90 -3.47 0.00 12.83
C VAL A 90 -3.48 -0.29 14.34
N LYS A 91 -4.28 0.46 15.12
CA LYS A 91 -4.57 0.08 16.50
C LYS A 91 -5.45 -1.17 16.53
N PRO A 92 -5.26 -2.07 17.53
CA PRO A 92 -6.15 -3.19 17.69
C PRO A 92 -7.60 -2.74 17.79
N VAL A 93 -8.49 -3.42 17.05
CA VAL A 93 -9.93 -3.25 17.16
C VAL A 93 -10.47 -4.02 18.36
N ASP A 94 -11.70 -3.74 18.78
CA ASP A 94 -12.37 -4.53 19.82
C ASP A 94 -12.71 -5.95 19.33
N GLY A 95 -12.79 -6.90 20.25
CA GLY A 95 -13.26 -8.26 19.95
C GLY A 95 -12.16 -9.30 19.73
N TRP A 96 -10.88 -8.96 19.94
CA TRP A 96 -9.81 -9.95 19.93
C TRP A 96 -10.04 -11.03 20.98
N THR A 97 -9.92 -12.30 20.55
CA THR A 97 -9.95 -13.48 21.44
C THR A 97 -8.58 -13.70 22.10
N TYR A 98 -7.51 -13.39 21.37
CA TYR A 98 -6.11 -13.50 21.79
C TYR A 98 -5.49 -12.11 21.97
N ASP A 99 -4.39 -12.02 22.74
CA ASP A 99 -3.62 -10.76 22.80
C ASP A 99 -3.03 -10.47 21.42
N PRO A 100 -3.35 -9.32 20.79
CA PRO A 100 -2.91 -8.98 19.43
C PRO A 100 -1.38 -8.90 19.28
N PHE A 101 -0.64 -8.72 20.38
CA PHE A 101 0.81 -8.61 20.38
C PHE A 101 1.52 -9.87 20.91
N VAL A 102 0.79 -10.95 21.17
CA VAL A 102 1.36 -12.25 21.53
C VAL A 102 1.11 -13.22 20.37
N PRO A 103 2.13 -13.44 19.50
CA PRO A 103 1.97 -14.30 18.35
C PRO A 103 1.61 -15.72 18.78
N MET A 104 0.59 -16.28 18.17
CA MET A 104 0.13 -17.64 18.48
C MET A 104 0.04 -18.46 17.19
N GLU A 105 0.73 -19.60 17.18
CA GLU A 105 0.58 -20.57 16.09
C GLU A 105 -0.43 -21.65 16.49
N SER A 106 -1.46 -21.85 15.67
CA SER A 106 -2.46 -22.91 15.83
C SER A 106 -2.98 -23.34 14.46
N ASP A 107 -3.05 -24.64 14.23
CA ASP A 107 -3.59 -25.23 13.00
C ASP A 107 -2.96 -24.67 11.71
N GLY A 108 -1.64 -24.46 11.71
CA GLY A 108 -0.90 -23.90 10.58
C GLY A 108 -1.18 -22.41 10.30
N ARG A 109 -1.74 -21.68 11.30
CA ARG A 109 -2.00 -20.25 11.24
C ARG A 109 -1.22 -19.52 12.32
N ILE A 110 -0.75 -18.33 11.98
CA ILE A 110 -0.11 -17.42 12.91
C ILE A 110 -1.08 -16.26 13.15
N TYR A 111 -1.56 -16.16 14.38
CA TYR A 111 -2.45 -15.10 14.84
C TYR A 111 -1.64 -13.97 15.45
N GLY A 112 -2.06 -12.74 15.19
CA GLY A 112 -1.52 -11.52 15.77
C GLY A 112 -1.73 -10.32 14.87
N LEU A 113 -1.75 -9.13 15.44
CA LEU A 113 -1.94 -7.88 14.69
C LEU A 113 -0.76 -7.65 13.74
N GLY A 114 -1.05 -7.34 12.48
CA GLY A 114 -0.05 -7.19 11.44
C GLY A 114 0.49 -8.52 10.89
N SER A 115 -0.07 -9.68 11.30
CA SER A 115 0.35 -10.97 10.73
C SER A 115 0.03 -11.09 9.25
N ASN A 116 -1.14 -10.57 8.83
CA ASN A 116 -1.63 -10.55 7.45
C ASN A 116 -1.30 -9.21 6.77
N ASP A 117 -1.43 -8.08 7.48
CA ASP A 117 -1.31 -6.71 6.97
C ASP A 117 -0.22 -5.92 7.72
N ALA A 118 1.05 -5.83 7.20
CA ALA A 118 1.56 -6.59 6.07
C ALA A 118 2.81 -7.41 6.45
N GLY A 119 2.91 -7.86 7.72
CA GLY A 119 4.08 -8.59 8.23
C GLY A 119 4.44 -9.84 7.42
N ALA A 120 3.42 -10.62 6.98
CA ALA A 120 3.65 -11.77 6.10
C ALA A 120 4.33 -11.36 4.78
N SER A 121 3.97 -10.21 4.22
CA SER A 121 4.61 -9.67 3.03
C SER A 121 6.05 -9.22 3.31
N VAL A 122 6.29 -8.53 4.44
CA VAL A 122 7.65 -8.11 4.86
C VAL A 122 8.59 -9.32 4.89
N VAL A 123 8.19 -10.38 5.61
CA VAL A 123 9.07 -11.55 5.80
C VAL A 123 9.23 -12.36 4.52
N SER A 124 8.16 -12.52 3.73
CA SER A 124 8.22 -13.26 2.46
C SER A 124 9.07 -12.54 1.40
N LEU A 125 8.96 -11.22 1.30
CA LEU A 125 9.80 -10.41 0.40
C LEU A 125 11.27 -10.42 0.84
N PHE A 126 11.53 -10.37 2.15
CA PHE A 126 12.89 -10.41 2.65
C PHE A 126 13.56 -11.76 2.35
N GLU A 127 12.89 -12.90 2.59
CA GLU A 127 13.44 -14.21 2.22
C GLU A 127 13.59 -14.37 0.71
N ALA A 128 12.64 -13.87 -0.09
CA ALA A 128 12.79 -13.85 -1.54
C ALA A 128 13.99 -12.96 -1.99
N PHE A 129 14.21 -11.82 -1.33
CA PHE A 129 15.37 -10.96 -1.57
C PHE A 129 16.67 -11.74 -1.30
N THR A 130 16.80 -12.45 -0.17
CA THR A 130 18.03 -13.23 0.14
C THR A 130 18.31 -14.30 -0.91
N VAL A 131 17.26 -15.01 -1.36
CA VAL A 131 17.38 -16.02 -2.42
C VAL A 131 17.82 -15.42 -3.76
N LEU A 132 17.24 -14.29 -4.12
CA LEU A 132 17.50 -13.65 -5.41
C LEU A 132 18.89 -13.02 -5.47
N THR A 133 19.41 -12.51 -4.34
CA THR A 133 20.77 -11.94 -4.28
C THR A 133 21.87 -12.97 -4.44
N GLU A 134 21.63 -14.25 -4.12
CA GLU A 134 22.55 -15.34 -4.37
C GLU A 134 22.64 -15.73 -5.86
N ARG A 135 21.75 -15.18 -6.71
CA ARG A 135 21.66 -15.45 -8.13
C ARG A 135 22.15 -14.25 -8.93
N ASN A 136 22.72 -14.50 -10.11
CA ASN A 136 23.14 -13.42 -11.01
C ASN A 136 21.91 -12.79 -11.68
N GLN A 137 21.39 -11.72 -11.09
CA GLN A 137 20.23 -10.99 -11.62
C GLN A 137 20.65 -9.93 -12.66
N PRO A 138 19.80 -9.65 -13.66
CA PRO A 138 20.02 -8.54 -14.61
C PRO A 138 19.75 -7.17 -13.99
N TYR A 139 19.46 -7.08 -12.71
CA TYR A 139 19.12 -5.87 -11.95
C TYR A 139 19.72 -5.90 -10.54
N ASN A 140 19.79 -4.76 -9.89
CA ASN A 140 20.09 -4.65 -8.47
C ASN A 140 18.80 -4.85 -7.64
N LEU A 141 18.95 -5.42 -6.45
CA LEU A 141 17.87 -5.64 -5.51
C LEU A 141 17.97 -4.69 -4.31
N ILE A 142 16.86 -4.10 -3.94
CA ILE A 142 16.70 -3.26 -2.75
C ILE A 142 15.49 -3.80 -1.98
N PHE A 143 15.69 -4.18 -0.71
CA PHE A 143 14.61 -4.48 0.20
C PHE A 143 14.34 -3.26 1.09
N LEU A 144 13.08 -2.89 1.29
CA LEU A 144 12.66 -1.80 2.15
C LEU A 144 11.46 -2.23 3.01
N ALA A 145 11.64 -2.12 4.31
CA ALA A 145 10.57 -2.18 5.30
C ALA A 145 10.18 -0.75 5.68
N SER A 146 9.04 -0.28 5.20
CA SER A 146 8.54 1.08 5.40
C SER A 146 7.73 1.21 6.69
N CYS A 147 7.58 2.43 7.20
CA CYS A 147 6.73 2.78 8.32
C CYS A 147 5.64 3.79 7.90
N GLU A 148 4.67 4.06 8.78
CA GLU A 148 3.59 5.05 8.60
C GLU A 148 2.72 4.84 7.33
N GLU A 149 2.66 3.64 6.78
CA GLU A 149 1.82 3.33 5.60
C GLU A 149 0.34 3.53 5.92
N GLU A 150 -0.16 2.97 7.03
CA GLU A 150 -1.55 2.96 7.49
C GLU A 150 -2.15 4.36 7.75
N VAL A 151 -1.27 5.36 7.85
CA VAL A 151 -1.65 6.76 8.01
C VAL A 151 -1.14 7.64 6.86
N SER A 152 -0.57 7.03 5.82
CA SER A 152 0.09 7.70 4.70
C SER A 152 1.00 8.83 5.18
N GLY A 153 1.84 8.52 6.18
CA GLY A 153 2.66 9.49 6.89
C GLY A 153 3.80 10.04 6.03
N ARG A 154 4.30 11.22 6.40
CA ARG A 154 5.40 11.86 5.65
C ARG A 154 6.77 11.31 6.00
N ASP A 155 6.89 10.69 7.18
CA ASP A 155 8.12 10.05 7.62
C ASP A 155 8.22 8.58 7.18
N GLY A 156 7.19 8.08 6.47
CA GLY A 156 7.15 6.78 5.82
C GLY A 156 8.01 6.70 4.56
N ILE A 157 7.59 5.90 3.59
CA ILE A 157 8.34 5.62 2.35
C ILE A 157 8.75 6.88 1.59
N GLU A 158 7.88 7.92 1.54
CA GLU A 158 8.17 9.21 0.88
C GLU A 158 9.50 9.82 1.34
N SER A 159 9.84 9.62 2.62
CA SER A 159 11.08 10.15 3.20
C SER A 159 12.34 9.39 2.77
N VAL A 160 12.20 8.14 2.34
CA VAL A 160 13.32 7.23 2.00
C VAL A 160 13.59 7.20 0.50
N LEU A 161 12.56 7.28 -0.35
CA LEU A 161 12.72 7.21 -1.81
C LEU A 161 13.82 8.11 -2.36
N PRO A 162 14.00 9.38 -1.89
CA PRO A 162 15.09 10.24 -2.37
C PRO A 162 16.51 9.79 -1.97
N LEU A 163 16.63 8.85 -1.03
CA LEU A 163 17.90 8.30 -0.54
C LEU A 163 18.31 7.02 -1.29
N LEU A 164 17.36 6.41 -2.01
CA LEU A 164 17.58 5.19 -2.77
C LEU A 164 18.17 5.52 -4.16
N PRO A 165 18.88 4.59 -4.78
CA PRO A 165 19.17 4.67 -6.20
C PRO A 165 17.87 4.79 -7.01
N ARG A 166 17.94 5.35 -8.22
CA ARG A 166 16.75 5.47 -9.09
C ARG A 166 16.10 4.11 -9.30
N ILE A 167 14.86 3.95 -8.86
CA ILE A 167 14.10 2.71 -8.98
C ILE A 167 13.51 2.58 -10.39
N THR A 168 13.57 1.38 -10.95
CA THR A 168 13.00 1.05 -12.26
C THR A 168 11.63 0.38 -12.11
N LEU A 169 11.49 -0.50 -11.10
CA LEU A 169 10.27 -1.22 -10.78
C LEU A 169 10.14 -1.42 -9.27
N GLY A 170 8.94 -1.22 -8.73
CA GLY A 170 8.59 -1.54 -7.35
C GLY A 170 7.69 -2.78 -7.25
N VAL A 171 7.95 -3.62 -6.26
CA VAL A 171 7.02 -4.66 -5.79
C VAL A 171 6.63 -4.29 -4.38
N VAL A 172 5.34 -4.05 -4.16
CA VAL A 172 4.79 -3.66 -2.86
C VAL A 172 4.02 -4.84 -2.28
N GLY A 173 4.48 -5.32 -1.13
CA GLY A 173 3.91 -6.45 -0.42
C GLY A 173 2.68 -6.05 0.38
N GLU A 174 1.52 -6.55 -0.04
CA GLU A 174 0.21 -6.30 0.55
C GLU A 174 -0.68 -7.55 0.44
N PRO A 175 -1.71 -7.73 1.28
CA PRO A 175 -2.53 -8.95 1.27
C PRO A 175 -3.45 -9.02 0.04
N THR A 176 -2.95 -9.55 -1.08
CA THR A 176 -3.66 -9.67 -2.36
C THR A 176 -3.98 -11.11 -2.76
N GLY A 177 -3.67 -12.10 -1.91
CA GLY A 177 -3.75 -13.52 -2.26
C GLY A 177 -2.79 -13.91 -3.39
N MET A 178 -1.64 -13.23 -3.47
CA MET A 178 -0.62 -13.39 -4.51
C MET A 178 -1.10 -13.08 -5.93
N ASN A 179 -2.25 -12.43 -6.13
CA ASN A 179 -2.63 -11.88 -7.42
C ASN A 179 -2.08 -10.44 -7.55
N PRO A 180 -1.53 -10.05 -8.72
CA PRO A 180 -0.95 -8.73 -8.88
C PRO A 180 -2.03 -7.65 -9.04
N ALA A 181 -2.11 -6.70 -8.11
CA ALA A 181 -2.83 -5.48 -8.32
C ALA A 181 -1.98 -4.55 -9.19
N ILE A 182 -2.40 -4.35 -10.43
CA ILE A 182 -1.68 -3.57 -11.45
C ILE A 182 -2.17 -2.13 -11.56
N ALA A 183 -3.15 -1.76 -10.76
CA ALA A 183 -3.62 -0.40 -10.53
C ALA A 183 -4.26 -0.31 -9.15
N GLU A 184 -4.16 0.85 -8.50
CA GLU A 184 -4.89 1.15 -7.26
C GLU A 184 -5.50 2.55 -7.27
N LYS A 185 -6.61 2.72 -6.52
CA LYS A 185 -7.27 4.03 -6.41
C LYS A 185 -6.44 4.97 -5.56
N GLY A 186 -6.30 6.21 -6.06
CA GLY A 186 -5.77 7.31 -5.26
C GLY A 186 -6.80 7.83 -4.26
N LEU A 187 -6.35 8.68 -3.36
CA LEU A 187 -7.16 9.31 -2.32
C LEU A 187 -6.90 10.81 -2.27
N MET A 188 -7.98 11.59 -2.30
CA MET A 188 -7.96 13.00 -1.97
C MET A 188 -9.15 13.31 -1.06
N VAL A 189 -8.92 14.05 0.03
CA VAL A 189 -9.99 14.51 0.91
C VAL A 189 -10.15 16.01 0.73
N LEU A 190 -11.39 16.43 0.46
CA LEU A 190 -11.74 17.82 0.29
C LEU A 190 -12.56 18.32 1.49
N ASP A 191 -12.17 19.47 2.05
CA ASP A 191 -12.98 20.25 2.99
C ASP A 191 -13.64 21.37 2.21
N VAL A 192 -14.98 21.38 2.21
CA VAL A 192 -15.80 22.32 1.43
C VAL A 192 -16.60 23.21 2.38
N THR A 193 -16.48 24.52 2.20
CA THR A 193 -17.15 25.51 3.06
C THR A 193 -18.09 26.39 2.23
N SER A 194 -19.37 26.28 2.51
CA SER A 194 -20.39 27.17 1.99
C SER A 194 -20.60 28.35 2.96
N HIS A 195 -20.54 29.55 2.45
CA HIS A 195 -20.73 30.78 3.21
C HIS A 195 -22.12 31.39 2.94
N GLY A 196 -22.80 31.79 4.01
CA GLY A 196 -24.07 32.47 4.01
C GLY A 196 -24.00 33.75 4.81
N LYS A 197 -25.16 34.17 5.33
CA LYS A 197 -25.32 35.33 6.21
C LYS A 197 -26.32 34.98 7.29
N ALA A 198 -25.93 35.12 8.57
CA ALA A 198 -26.83 34.89 9.68
C ALA A 198 -28.04 35.82 9.67
N GLY A 199 -29.17 35.34 10.16
CA GLY A 199 -30.39 36.07 10.29
C GLY A 199 -31.44 35.33 11.12
N HIS A 200 -32.54 35.96 11.45
CA HIS A 200 -33.64 35.33 12.18
C HIS A 200 -34.48 34.48 11.21
N ALA A 201 -34.68 33.20 11.50
CA ALA A 201 -35.35 32.26 10.58
C ALA A 201 -36.81 32.63 10.25
N ALA A 202 -37.50 33.41 11.11
CA ALA A 202 -38.85 33.90 10.86
C ALA A 202 -38.90 35.19 10.03
N ARG A 203 -37.73 35.73 9.59
CA ARG A 203 -37.65 36.93 8.80
C ARG A 203 -36.99 36.64 7.45
N ASN A 204 -37.32 37.47 6.43
CA ASN A 204 -36.65 37.34 5.12
C ASN A 204 -35.28 38.06 5.12
N GLU A 205 -34.44 37.70 6.11
CA GLU A 205 -33.12 38.29 6.34
C GLU A 205 -32.08 37.17 6.35
N GLY A 206 -30.90 37.40 5.77
CA GLY A 206 -29.82 36.44 5.75
C GLY A 206 -29.79 35.56 4.49
N GLU A 207 -28.77 34.71 4.43
CA GLU A 207 -28.53 33.74 3.35
C GLU A 207 -28.17 32.39 3.97
N ASN A 208 -28.99 31.40 3.70
CA ASN A 208 -28.83 30.08 4.33
C ASN A 208 -27.66 29.29 3.69
N ALA A 209 -26.57 29.11 4.45
CA ALA A 209 -25.39 28.33 4.00
C ALA A 209 -25.71 26.86 3.73
N ILE A 210 -26.70 26.28 4.43
CA ILE A 210 -27.12 24.88 4.17
C ILE A 210 -27.73 24.79 2.76
N TYR A 211 -28.59 25.70 2.38
CA TYR A 211 -29.24 25.68 1.06
C TYR A 211 -28.23 25.86 -0.07
N LYS A 212 -27.23 26.74 0.14
CA LYS A 212 -26.13 26.88 -0.81
C LYS A 212 -25.28 25.60 -0.92
N ALA A 213 -24.98 24.93 0.22
CA ALA A 213 -24.22 23.69 0.24
C ALA A 213 -24.97 22.54 -0.44
N LEU A 214 -26.30 22.50 -0.41
CA LEU A 214 -27.09 21.45 -1.06
C LEU A 214 -26.86 21.41 -2.57
N ASP A 215 -26.73 22.54 -3.26
CA ASP A 215 -26.43 22.58 -4.69
C ASP A 215 -25.10 21.87 -4.99
N ASP A 216 -24.07 22.16 -4.19
CA ASP A 216 -22.74 21.60 -4.35
C ASP A 216 -22.71 20.11 -3.95
N ILE A 217 -23.41 19.72 -2.88
CA ILE A 217 -23.56 18.30 -2.47
C ILE A 217 -24.27 17.49 -3.58
N CYS A 218 -25.33 18.05 -4.19
CA CYS A 218 -25.99 17.43 -5.33
C CYS A 218 -25.03 17.27 -6.51
N TRP A 219 -24.20 18.28 -6.77
CA TRP A 219 -23.19 18.16 -7.81
C TRP A 219 -22.22 16.99 -7.53
N PHE A 220 -21.64 16.88 -6.31
CA PHE A 220 -20.78 15.75 -5.95
C PHE A 220 -21.46 14.38 -6.08
N LYS A 221 -22.75 14.30 -5.79
CA LYS A 221 -23.54 13.06 -5.92
C LYS A 221 -23.77 12.66 -7.37
N ASP A 222 -24.04 13.64 -8.26
CA ASP A 222 -24.58 13.37 -9.59
C ASP A 222 -23.52 13.49 -10.70
N PHE A 223 -22.45 14.27 -10.48
CA PHE A 223 -21.40 14.45 -11.47
C PHE A 223 -20.62 13.18 -11.72
N LYS A 224 -20.36 12.89 -13.01
CA LYS A 224 -19.59 11.74 -13.44
C LYS A 224 -18.37 12.22 -14.21
N PHE A 225 -17.20 11.91 -13.70
CA PHE A 225 -15.95 12.16 -14.41
C PHE A 225 -15.89 11.33 -15.69
N PRO A 226 -15.59 11.94 -16.86
CA PRO A 226 -15.73 11.27 -18.16
C PRO A 226 -14.74 10.13 -18.41
N LYS A 227 -13.50 10.20 -17.87
CA LYS A 227 -12.52 9.13 -18.05
C LYS A 227 -12.76 8.03 -17.03
N VAL A 228 -13.10 6.83 -17.50
CA VAL A 228 -13.37 5.64 -16.68
C VAL A 228 -12.25 4.63 -16.90
N SER A 229 -11.64 4.19 -15.83
CA SER A 229 -10.62 3.15 -15.86
C SER A 229 -11.23 1.78 -16.16
N PRO A 230 -10.63 0.97 -17.03
CA PRO A 230 -11.06 -0.41 -17.22
C PRO A 230 -10.80 -1.30 -16.01
N LEU A 231 -9.83 -0.95 -15.15
CA LEU A 231 -9.44 -1.71 -13.95
C LEU A 231 -10.10 -1.18 -12.69
N LEU A 232 -10.13 0.15 -12.50
CA LEU A 232 -10.57 0.79 -11.27
C LEU A 232 -12.00 1.38 -11.37
N GLY A 233 -12.57 1.42 -12.56
CA GLY A 233 -13.87 2.04 -12.80
C GLY A 233 -13.82 3.57 -12.73
N PRO A 234 -14.96 4.23 -12.46
CA PRO A 234 -15.03 5.69 -12.40
C PRO A 234 -14.37 6.27 -11.16
N VAL A 235 -13.98 7.55 -11.22
CA VAL A 235 -13.71 8.37 -10.05
C VAL A 235 -14.96 8.40 -9.18
N LYS A 236 -14.78 8.22 -7.86
CA LYS A 236 -15.87 8.23 -6.89
C LYS A 236 -15.69 9.40 -5.93
N THR A 237 -16.73 10.21 -5.81
CA THR A 237 -16.83 11.29 -4.82
C THR A 237 -17.95 10.97 -3.83
N THR A 238 -17.68 11.09 -2.53
CA THR A 238 -18.66 10.79 -1.49
C THR A 238 -18.58 11.83 -0.39
N VAL A 239 -19.69 12.54 -0.16
CA VAL A 239 -19.81 13.42 1.01
C VAL A 239 -19.97 12.54 2.24
N THR A 240 -19.06 12.67 3.21
CA THR A 240 -18.97 11.75 4.36
C THR A 240 -19.25 12.43 5.69
N VAL A 241 -19.06 13.76 5.76
CA VAL A 241 -19.32 14.57 6.96
C VAL A 241 -19.99 15.85 6.55
N ILE A 242 -20.97 16.34 7.35
CA ILE A 242 -21.60 17.66 7.21
C ILE A 242 -21.88 18.26 8.58
N ASN A 243 -21.53 19.53 8.75
CA ASN A 243 -21.77 20.31 9.97
C ASN A 243 -22.29 21.70 9.61
N ALA A 244 -23.45 22.10 10.20
CA ALA A 244 -24.03 23.42 10.00
C ALA A 244 -25.05 23.77 11.09
N GLY A 245 -25.21 25.07 11.34
CA GLY A 245 -26.23 25.62 12.27
C GLY A 245 -25.91 25.38 13.75
N THR A 246 -26.53 26.19 14.61
CA THR A 246 -26.35 26.12 16.07
C THR A 246 -27.67 26.15 16.82
N GLN A 247 -28.71 26.82 16.26
CA GLN A 247 -30.01 26.97 16.87
C GLN A 247 -31.12 26.97 15.81
N HIS A 248 -32.30 26.43 16.18
CA HIS A 248 -33.43 26.25 15.26
C HIS A 248 -33.99 27.56 14.66
N ASN A 249 -33.79 28.71 15.31
CA ASN A 249 -34.32 30.02 14.91
C ASN A 249 -33.26 30.95 14.28
N VAL A 250 -32.07 30.44 14.00
CA VAL A 250 -30.96 31.17 13.36
C VAL A 250 -30.66 30.59 12.00
N ILE A 251 -30.68 31.42 10.95
CA ILE A 251 -30.21 31.03 9.62
C ILE A 251 -28.70 30.82 9.69
N PRO A 252 -28.16 29.61 9.33
CA PRO A 252 -26.74 29.36 9.41
C PRO A 252 -25.98 30.15 8.34
N ASP A 253 -24.90 30.79 8.79
CA ASP A 253 -23.98 31.57 7.96
C ASP A 253 -22.81 30.72 7.44
N LYS A 254 -22.67 29.48 7.93
CA LYS A 254 -21.62 28.53 7.52
C LYS A 254 -22.15 27.12 7.49
N CYS A 255 -21.79 26.38 6.42
CA CYS A 255 -21.97 24.95 6.31
C CYS A 255 -20.64 24.35 5.81
N VAL A 256 -20.09 23.40 6.56
CA VAL A 256 -18.85 22.69 6.21
C VAL A 256 -19.18 21.24 5.96
N PHE A 257 -18.66 20.69 4.85
CA PHE A 257 -18.75 19.26 4.59
C PHE A 257 -17.45 18.71 4.03
N THR A 258 -17.23 17.41 4.25
CA THR A 258 -16.02 16.69 3.80
C THR A 258 -16.39 15.72 2.71
N VAL A 259 -15.56 15.66 1.66
CA VAL A 259 -15.72 14.77 0.52
C VAL A 259 -14.52 13.83 0.45
N ASP A 260 -14.75 12.51 0.51
CA ASP A 260 -13.80 11.46 0.13
C ASP A 260 -13.81 11.31 -1.39
N VAL A 261 -12.65 11.47 -2.02
CA VAL A 261 -12.47 11.35 -3.48
C VAL A 261 -11.52 10.19 -3.76
N ARG A 262 -12.03 9.16 -4.43
CA ARG A 262 -11.26 8.01 -4.91
C ARG A 262 -10.99 8.18 -6.39
N THR A 263 -9.74 8.49 -6.73
CA THR A 263 -9.32 8.76 -8.11
C THR A 263 -8.91 7.45 -8.81
N ASN A 264 -8.78 7.50 -10.11
CA ASN A 264 -8.25 6.41 -10.94
C ASN A 264 -7.04 6.91 -11.74
N GLU A 265 -6.32 6.01 -12.38
CA GLU A 265 -5.08 6.28 -13.12
C GLU A 265 -5.26 7.19 -14.35
N CYS A 266 -6.50 7.48 -14.73
CA CYS A 266 -6.78 8.40 -15.84
C CYS A 266 -6.69 9.89 -15.45
N TYR A 267 -6.55 10.18 -14.12
CA TYR A 267 -6.51 11.53 -13.58
C TYR A 267 -5.47 11.66 -12.48
N THR A 268 -4.84 12.81 -12.41
CA THR A 268 -4.14 13.25 -11.21
C THR A 268 -5.13 13.84 -10.21
N ASN A 269 -4.76 13.87 -8.92
CA ASN A 269 -5.56 14.54 -7.88
C ASN A 269 -5.77 16.03 -8.20
N HIS A 270 -4.78 16.70 -8.82
CA HIS A 270 -4.90 18.10 -9.26
C HIS A 270 -5.94 18.29 -10.34
N GLU A 271 -5.99 17.43 -11.38
CA GLU A 271 -7.01 17.53 -12.44
C GLU A 271 -8.42 17.38 -11.89
N ILE A 272 -8.61 16.44 -10.93
CA ILE A 272 -9.90 16.26 -10.25
C ILE A 272 -10.27 17.51 -9.43
N PHE A 273 -9.33 18.04 -8.66
CA PHE A 273 -9.53 19.25 -7.84
C PHE A 273 -9.92 20.46 -8.72
N ASP A 274 -9.22 20.67 -9.82
CA ASP A 274 -9.50 21.76 -10.76
C ASP A 274 -10.91 21.63 -11.37
N GLU A 275 -11.37 20.41 -11.66
CA GLU A 275 -12.72 20.18 -12.15
C GLU A 275 -13.76 20.48 -11.06
N VAL A 276 -13.51 20.09 -9.81
CA VAL A 276 -14.36 20.41 -8.67
C VAL A 276 -14.48 21.93 -8.50
N VAL A 277 -13.36 22.65 -8.45
CA VAL A 277 -13.34 24.11 -8.24
C VAL A 277 -14.06 24.87 -9.35
N ARG A 278 -14.04 24.37 -10.58
CA ARG A 278 -14.79 24.98 -11.71
C ARG A 278 -16.31 24.89 -11.58
N ASN A 279 -16.80 23.86 -10.90
CA ASN A 279 -18.23 23.54 -10.86
C ASN A 279 -18.91 23.82 -9.52
N VAL A 280 -18.14 23.82 -8.42
CA VAL A 280 -18.62 24.02 -7.05
C VAL A 280 -18.51 25.51 -6.69
N LYS A 281 -19.58 26.08 -6.09
CA LYS A 281 -19.64 27.48 -5.70
C LYS A 281 -19.02 27.78 -4.34
N SER A 282 -18.96 26.76 -3.47
CA SER A 282 -18.37 26.85 -2.13
C SER A 282 -16.84 26.91 -2.20
N GLU A 283 -16.20 27.41 -1.14
CA GLU A 283 -14.75 27.34 -0.97
C GLU A 283 -14.30 25.88 -0.81
N VAL A 284 -13.38 25.42 -1.65
CA VAL A 284 -12.87 24.05 -1.64
C VAL A 284 -11.39 24.04 -1.26
N LYS A 285 -11.02 23.20 -0.29
CA LYS A 285 -9.63 22.96 0.11
C LYS A 285 -9.31 21.48 0.07
N ALA A 286 -8.28 21.08 -0.67
CA ALA A 286 -7.74 19.74 -0.58
C ALA A 286 -6.81 19.62 0.63
N ARG A 287 -6.97 18.56 1.43
CA ARG A 287 -6.04 18.27 2.54
C ARG A 287 -4.67 17.88 2.04
N SER A 288 -4.61 17.13 0.91
CA SER A 288 -3.38 16.69 0.27
C SER A 288 -3.64 16.30 -1.18
N PHE A 289 -2.62 16.45 -2.04
CA PHE A 289 -2.61 15.95 -3.43
C PHE A 289 -1.66 14.77 -3.62
N ARG A 290 -0.94 14.33 -2.56
CA ARG A 290 0.17 13.37 -2.64
C ARG A 290 -0.25 11.98 -3.11
N LEU A 291 -1.41 11.50 -2.69
CA LEU A 291 -1.86 10.13 -2.85
C LEU A 291 -2.58 9.94 -4.18
N ASN A 292 -1.81 9.94 -5.27
CA ASN A 292 -2.36 9.69 -6.60
C ASN A 292 -2.67 8.21 -6.80
N SER A 293 -3.53 7.91 -7.78
CA SER A 293 -3.69 6.54 -8.28
C SER A 293 -2.39 6.05 -8.90
N SER A 294 -2.02 4.80 -8.65
CA SER A 294 -0.89 4.13 -9.29
C SER A 294 -1.36 3.17 -10.37
N SER A 295 -0.49 2.89 -11.36
CA SER A 295 -0.74 1.85 -12.34
C SER A 295 0.54 1.41 -13.04
N VAL A 296 0.53 0.15 -13.52
CA VAL A 296 1.53 -0.40 -14.42
C VAL A 296 0.84 -0.98 -15.65
N SER A 297 1.48 -0.86 -16.81
CA SER A 297 0.92 -1.39 -18.05
C SER A 297 0.65 -2.90 -17.95
N PRO A 298 -0.49 -3.39 -18.46
CA PRO A 298 -0.71 -4.84 -18.62
C PRO A 298 0.37 -5.54 -19.46
N ASP A 299 1.04 -4.80 -20.34
CA ASP A 299 2.11 -5.30 -21.20
C ASP A 299 3.49 -5.27 -20.54
N HIS A 300 3.59 -4.74 -19.31
CA HIS A 300 4.85 -4.73 -18.57
C HIS A 300 5.36 -6.14 -18.29
N PRO A 301 6.69 -6.44 -18.39
CA PRO A 301 7.22 -7.79 -18.25
C PRO A 301 6.78 -8.52 -16.97
N ILE A 302 6.71 -7.83 -15.84
CA ILE A 302 6.26 -8.43 -14.58
C ILE A 302 4.79 -8.89 -14.66
N VAL A 303 3.93 -8.12 -15.32
CA VAL A 303 2.50 -8.47 -15.48
C VAL A 303 2.33 -9.64 -16.43
N ARG A 304 3.03 -9.62 -17.58
CA ARG A 304 3.02 -10.75 -18.52
C ARG A 304 3.50 -12.03 -17.86
N LYS A 305 4.63 -11.97 -17.13
CA LYS A 305 5.17 -13.14 -16.43
C LYS A 305 4.21 -13.65 -15.34
N ALA A 306 3.55 -12.76 -14.61
CA ALA A 306 2.52 -13.13 -13.63
C ALA A 306 1.36 -13.89 -14.31
N VAL A 307 0.86 -13.40 -15.45
CA VAL A 307 -0.20 -14.05 -16.23
C VAL A 307 0.25 -15.41 -16.75
N GLU A 308 1.47 -15.53 -17.27
CA GLU A 308 2.06 -16.81 -17.70
C GLU A 308 2.18 -17.83 -16.56
N MET A 309 2.33 -17.35 -15.32
CA MET A 309 2.32 -18.16 -14.10
C MET A 309 0.91 -18.52 -13.61
N GLY A 310 -0.14 -18.05 -14.29
CA GLY A 310 -1.54 -18.29 -13.95
C GLY A 310 -2.12 -17.34 -12.91
N LEU A 311 -1.46 -16.21 -12.65
CA LEU A 311 -1.99 -15.18 -11.74
C LEU A 311 -2.95 -14.24 -12.48
N GLU A 312 -3.92 -13.68 -11.76
CA GLU A 312 -4.97 -12.83 -12.31
C GLU A 312 -4.73 -11.36 -11.94
N PRO A 313 -4.25 -10.50 -12.88
CA PRO A 313 -4.10 -9.07 -12.62
C PRO A 313 -5.43 -8.39 -12.35
N PHE A 314 -5.47 -7.48 -11.37
CA PHE A 314 -6.69 -6.75 -11.01
C PHE A 314 -6.42 -5.29 -10.62
N GLY A 315 -7.50 -4.50 -10.47
CA GLY A 315 -7.48 -3.15 -9.93
C GLY A 315 -7.87 -3.15 -8.45
N SER A 316 -7.01 -2.64 -7.57
CA SER A 316 -7.24 -2.57 -6.13
C SER A 316 -8.06 -1.32 -5.75
N PRO A 317 -9.12 -1.46 -4.94
CA PRO A 317 -9.84 -0.30 -4.40
C PRO A 317 -9.12 0.37 -3.22
N THR A 318 -8.12 -0.30 -2.61
CA THR A 318 -7.35 0.18 -1.47
C THR A 318 -6.05 0.83 -1.91
N LEU A 319 -5.61 1.82 -1.15
CA LEU A 319 -4.36 2.54 -1.36
C LEU A 319 -3.22 1.82 -0.61
N SER A 320 -1.99 2.01 -1.08
CA SER A 320 -0.76 1.52 -0.44
C SER A 320 0.39 2.51 -0.67
N ASP A 321 1.59 2.16 -0.24
CA ASP A 321 2.82 2.91 -0.52
C ASP A 321 3.04 3.23 -2.01
N GLN A 322 2.40 2.47 -2.93
CA GLN A 322 2.46 2.74 -4.37
C GLN A 322 1.99 4.15 -4.74
N ALA A 323 1.04 4.73 -3.97
CA ALA A 323 0.54 6.08 -4.23
C ALA A 323 1.61 7.17 -4.13
N LEU A 324 2.74 6.86 -3.49
CA LEU A 324 3.87 7.75 -3.26
C LEU A 324 5.07 7.46 -4.18
N MET A 325 4.95 6.45 -5.06
CA MET A 325 5.98 6.06 -6.03
C MET A 325 5.72 6.74 -7.37
N ASP A 326 6.76 7.34 -7.95
CA ASP A 326 6.74 7.98 -9.28
C ASP A 326 7.26 7.07 -10.40
N PHE A 327 7.41 5.78 -10.11
CA PHE A 327 7.89 4.73 -11.01
C PHE A 327 6.89 3.56 -11.08
N PRO A 328 6.96 2.70 -12.11
CA PRO A 328 6.11 1.53 -12.22
C PRO A 328 6.19 0.64 -10.99
N SER A 329 5.03 0.21 -10.46
CA SER A 329 4.97 -0.68 -9.32
C SER A 329 3.79 -1.64 -9.40
N VAL A 330 3.93 -2.81 -8.77
CA VAL A 330 2.90 -3.84 -8.65
C VAL A 330 2.70 -4.16 -7.18
N LYS A 331 1.44 -4.20 -6.74
CA LYS A 331 1.07 -4.63 -5.40
C LYS A 331 0.73 -6.11 -5.41
N ILE A 332 1.45 -6.92 -4.63
CA ILE A 332 1.27 -8.37 -4.58
C ILE A 332 1.82 -8.91 -3.27
N GLY A 333 1.08 -9.80 -2.60
CA GLY A 333 1.55 -10.45 -1.38
C GLY A 333 0.61 -11.50 -0.83
N PRO A 334 1.08 -12.30 0.15
CA PRO A 334 0.30 -13.33 0.80
C PRO A 334 -0.85 -12.76 1.63
N GLY A 335 -1.81 -13.62 1.95
CA GLY A 335 -2.94 -13.26 2.76
C GLY A 335 -4.10 -12.65 1.98
N SER A 336 -5.09 -12.14 2.69
CA SER A 336 -6.30 -11.56 2.12
C SER A 336 -6.65 -10.25 2.79
N SER A 337 -6.99 -9.21 2.01
CA SER A 337 -7.43 -7.92 2.56
C SER A 337 -8.72 -8.02 3.39
N SER A 338 -9.47 -9.12 3.30
CA SER A 338 -10.62 -9.37 4.17
C SER A 338 -10.25 -9.70 5.63
N ARG A 339 -8.98 -10.01 5.90
CA ARG A 339 -8.46 -10.27 7.24
C ARG A 339 -7.80 -9.03 7.86
N SER A 340 -7.53 -7.99 7.05
CA SER A 340 -6.92 -6.74 7.51
C SER A 340 -7.88 -5.97 8.39
N HIS A 341 -7.35 -5.33 9.42
CA HIS A 341 -8.10 -4.47 10.36
C HIS A 341 -9.26 -5.17 11.09
N THR A 342 -9.14 -6.49 11.31
CA THR A 342 -10.13 -7.31 12.00
C THR A 342 -9.55 -7.90 13.28
N ALA A 343 -10.41 -8.24 14.25
CA ALA A 343 -10.00 -9.03 15.40
C ALA A 343 -9.57 -10.44 14.97
N ASP A 344 -8.61 -11.02 15.71
CA ASP A 344 -8.04 -12.34 15.44
C ASP A 344 -7.44 -12.45 14.02
N GLU A 345 -6.81 -11.38 13.56
CA GLU A 345 -6.05 -11.35 12.32
C GLU A 345 -5.04 -12.50 12.27
N PHE A 346 -4.93 -13.16 11.12
CA PHE A 346 -4.03 -14.29 10.94
C PHE A 346 -3.51 -14.43 9.51
N ILE A 347 -2.39 -15.14 9.38
CA ILE A 347 -1.84 -15.65 8.11
C ILE A 347 -1.63 -17.16 8.20
N CYS A 348 -1.82 -17.91 7.10
CA CYS A 348 -1.43 -19.31 7.05
C CYS A 348 0.07 -19.47 6.75
N VAL A 349 0.73 -20.42 7.39
CA VAL A 349 2.16 -20.72 7.13
C VAL A 349 2.37 -21.09 5.66
N ASP A 350 1.45 -21.85 5.07
CA ASP A 350 1.49 -22.20 3.64
C ASP A 350 1.38 -20.98 2.71
N GLU A 351 0.69 -19.91 3.12
CA GLU A 351 0.62 -18.67 2.34
C GLU A 351 1.99 -17.96 2.32
N ILE A 352 2.75 -17.99 3.44
CA ILE A 352 4.13 -17.47 3.52
C ILE A 352 5.05 -18.28 2.63
N ALA A 353 5.03 -19.61 2.76
CA ALA A 353 5.84 -20.53 1.95
C ALA A 353 5.56 -20.35 0.45
N GLY A 354 4.28 -20.31 0.08
CA GLY A 354 3.82 -20.06 -1.28
C GLY A 354 4.30 -18.71 -1.83
N ALA A 355 4.26 -17.67 -1.00
CA ALA A 355 4.68 -16.31 -1.38
C ALA A 355 6.18 -16.24 -1.65
N ILE A 356 7.04 -16.81 -0.79
CA ILE A 356 8.49 -16.85 -0.99
C ILE A 356 8.80 -17.51 -2.35
N ASN A 357 8.22 -18.68 -2.61
CA ASN A 357 8.42 -19.41 -3.85
C ASN A 357 7.93 -18.59 -5.07
N LEU A 358 6.75 -17.99 -4.97
CA LEU A 358 6.15 -17.22 -6.06
C LEU A 358 6.96 -15.96 -6.37
N TYR A 359 7.40 -15.20 -5.36
CA TYR A 359 8.25 -14.03 -5.56
C TYR A 359 9.56 -14.40 -6.25
N VAL A 360 10.23 -15.47 -5.78
CA VAL A 360 11.46 -15.94 -6.42
C VAL A 360 11.21 -16.29 -7.88
N ARG A 361 10.17 -17.04 -8.20
CA ARG A 361 9.84 -17.43 -9.59
C ARG A 361 9.44 -16.26 -10.45
N LEU A 362 8.69 -15.30 -9.90
CA LEU A 362 8.21 -14.12 -10.61
C LEU A 362 9.38 -13.17 -10.94
N LEU A 363 10.32 -13.01 -10.03
CA LEU A 363 11.36 -11.98 -10.16
C LEU A 363 12.65 -12.52 -10.76
N ASP A 364 12.99 -13.81 -10.60
CA ASP A 364 14.24 -14.38 -11.11
C ASP A 364 14.41 -14.17 -12.62
N GLY A 365 15.48 -13.46 -12.99
CA GLY A 365 15.81 -13.16 -14.38
C GLY A 365 14.82 -12.22 -15.09
N LEU A 366 13.99 -11.47 -14.36
CA LEU A 366 13.00 -10.56 -14.92
C LEU A 366 13.67 -9.38 -15.64
N ASP A 367 13.24 -9.07 -16.86
CA ASP A 367 13.56 -7.81 -17.51
C ASP A 367 12.70 -6.69 -16.89
N LEU A 368 13.34 -5.69 -16.27
CA LEU A 368 12.63 -4.58 -15.63
C LEU A 368 12.20 -3.46 -16.58
N GLN A 369 12.72 -3.44 -17.79
CA GLN A 369 12.53 -2.30 -18.71
C GLN A 369 11.54 -2.62 -19.86
N GLY A 370 11.39 -3.88 -20.23
CA GLY A 370 10.51 -4.37 -21.30
C GLY A 370 11.09 -4.23 -22.70
#